data_8f881784d9088971f0b129d5d66e0beb
#
_entry.id   8f881784d9088971f0b129d5d66e0beb
#
_cell.length_a   1.000
_cell.length_b   1.000
_cell.length_c   1.000
_cell.angle_alpha   90.00
_cell.angle_beta   90.00
_cell.angle_gamma   90.00
#
_symmetry.space_group_name_H-M   'P 1'
#
loop_
_entity.id
_entity.type
_entity.pdbx_description
1 polymer ?
#
loop_
_entity_poly.entity_id
_entity_poly.type
_entity_poly.pdbx_seq_one_letter_code
_entity_poly.pdbx_strand_id
1 'polypeptide(L)'
;MKNEIKDIYIKASVATICTALFKKGLKNQFIQGISPLNKKISKMLGLAFTVRYIPAREDLNLIDVFKDPNHPQRVAVEECPKDYVMVFDSRKNPRAASAGSILVTRMMVRGCGGVVTDGGFRDSHEIKNLNIPTYHNRPSSPTNLTLHQAIDINVPIGCGDVAVWPNDLIVGDQEGVVVVPNNVIKEISKEVKFMTIYEDYVLKKVNKGSSIKGLYPLTNEDEKNKFEAWLSKQS
;
A
#
# COMPACT_ATOMS: atom_id res chain seq x y z
N MET A 1 8.53 -13.91 -0.19
CA MET A 1 7.37 -14.28 -1.04
C MET A 1 7.87 -14.88 -2.36
N LYS A 2 7.24 -15.96 -2.89
CA LYS A 2 7.62 -16.58 -4.19
C LYS A 2 7.35 -15.60 -5.33
N ASN A 3 8.20 -15.62 -6.37
CA ASN A 3 8.07 -14.69 -7.52
C ASN A 3 6.72 -14.79 -8.22
N GLU A 4 6.19 -16.00 -8.41
CA GLU A 4 4.86 -16.23 -9.01
C GLU A 4 3.73 -15.47 -8.27
N ILE A 5 3.75 -15.47 -6.93
CA ILE A 5 2.77 -14.74 -6.11
C ILE A 5 2.97 -13.22 -6.27
N LYS A 6 4.23 -12.75 -6.29
CA LYS A 6 4.52 -11.34 -6.55
C LYS A 6 3.92 -10.88 -7.89
N ASP A 7 4.10 -11.67 -8.95
CA ASP A 7 3.61 -11.37 -10.30
C ASP A 7 2.08 -11.26 -10.37
N ILE A 8 1.37 -12.08 -9.59
CA ILE A 8 -0.08 -12.01 -9.49
C ILE A 8 -0.52 -10.65 -8.91
N TYR A 9 0.04 -10.26 -7.76
CA TYR A 9 -0.36 -9.03 -7.08
C TYR A 9 0.10 -7.76 -7.80
N ILE A 10 1.25 -7.78 -8.48
CA ILE A 10 1.72 -6.61 -9.25
C ILE A 10 0.85 -6.34 -10.48
N LYS A 11 0.25 -7.37 -11.07
CA LYS A 11 -0.65 -7.26 -12.23
C LYS A 11 -2.07 -6.86 -11.84
N ALA A 12 -2.53 -7.26 -10.66
CA ALA A 12 -3.89 -6.98 -10.19
C ALA A 12 -4.06 -5.50 -9.79
N SER A 13 -5.25 -4.93 -10.01
CA SER A 13 -5.61 -3.63 -9.45
C SER A 13 -5.86 -3.73 -7.94
N VAL A 14 -5.70 -2.62 -7.22
CA VAL A 14 -6.10 -2.53 -5.80
C VAL A 14 -7.59 -2.87 -5.65
N ALA A 15 -8.44 -2.42 -6.58
CA ALA A 15 -9.86 -2.72 -6.58
C ALA A 15 -10.15 -4.22 -6.68
N THR A 16 -9.47 -4.94 -7.57
CA THR A 16 -9.59 -6.40 -7.73
C THR A 16 -9.18 -7.13 -6.44
N ILE A 17 -8.07 -6.70 -5.82
CA ILE A 17 -7.60 -7.28 -4.56
C ILE A 17 -8.61 -7.03 -3.43
N CYS A 18 -9.15 -5.81 -3.31
CA CYS A 18 -10.20 -5.49 -2.34
C CYS A 18 -11.43 -6.38 -2.50
N THR A 19 -11.85 -6.65 -3.75
CA THR A 19 -12.98 -7.54 -4.02
C THR A 19 -12.68 -9.00 -3.64
N ALA A 20 -11.47 -9.50 -3.91
CA ALA A 20 -11.06 -10.83 -3.48
C ALA A 20 -11.04 -10.97 -1.95
N LEU A 21 -10.53 -9.95 -1.26
CA LEU A 21 -10.56 -9.87 0.22
C LEU A 21 -11.99 -9.81 0.76
N PHE A 22 -12.86 -9.01 0.14
CA PHE A 22 -14.28 -8.91 0.52
C PHE A 22 -14.98 -10.28 0.43
N LYS A 23 -14.76 -11.03 -0.64
CA LYS A 23 -15.29 -12.40 -0.79
C LYS A 23 -14.80 -13.35 0.30
N LYS A 24 -13.62 -13.09 0.86
CA LYS A 24 -13.04 -13.82 2.00
C LYS A 24 -13.57 -13.35 3.36
N GLY A 25 -14.39 -12.31 3.40
CA GLY A 25 -14.93 -11.70 4.63
C GLY A 25 -14.06 -10.59 5.21
N LEU A 26 -12.94 -10.23 4.57
CA LEU A 26 -12.04 -9.15 4.96
C LEU A 26 -12.49 -7.85 4.27
N LYS A 27 -13.27 -7.03 4.96
CA LYS A 27 -13.99 -5.90 4.38
C LYS A 27 -13.30 -4.55 4.56
N ASN A 28 -12.38 -4.43 5.53
CA ASN A 28 -11.71 -3.18 5.88
C ASN A 28 -10.19 -3.32 5.70
N GLN A 29 -9.75 -3.37 4.44
CA GLN A 29 -8.35 -3.59 4.09
C GLN A 29 -7.76 -2.47 3.22
N PHE A 30 -8.57 -1.50 2.78
CA PHE A 30 -8.14 -0.34 2.00
C PHE A 30 -7.83 0.82 2.94
N ILE A 31 -6.59 1.33 2.90
CA ILE A 31 -6.13 2.44 3.75
C ILE A 31 -6.84 3.73 3.33
N GLN A 32 -7.61 4.29 4.25
CA GLN A 32 -8.43 5.46 3.99
C GLN A 32 -7.63 6.77 4.06
N GLY A 33 -8.07 7.77 3.28
CA GLY A 33 -7.60 9.14 3.35
C GLY A 33 -6.20 9.39 2.80
N ILE A 34 -5.64 8.45 2.04
CA ILE A 34 -4.32 8.61 1.41
C ILE A 34 -4.40 8.51 -0.10
N SER A 35 -3.43 9.13 -0.77
CA SER A 35 -3.30 9.10 -2.22
C SER A 35 -1.83 9.03 -2.64
N PRO A 36 -1.52 8.55 -3.86
CA PRO A 36 -0.16 8.53 -4.36
C PRO A 36 0.37 9.95 -4.56
N LEU A 37 1.56 10.23 -4.02
CA LEU A 37 2.25 11.49 -4.24
C LEU A 37 2.94 11.50 -5.61
N ASN A 38 3.60 10.41 -5.97
CA ASN A 38 4.22 10.23 -7.28
C ASN A 38 3.30 9.45 -8.22
N LYS A 39 2.56 10.18 -9.06
CA LYS A 39 1.61 9.57 -10.02
C LYS A 39 2.28 8.90 -11.23
N LYS A 40 3.60 9.03 -11.41
CA LYS A 40 4.34 8.35 -12.49
C LYS A 40 4.64 6.89 -12.15
N ILE A 41 4.71 6.56 -10.86
CA ILE A 41 4.94 5.19 -10.40
C ILE A 41 3.57 4.52 -10.26
N SER A 42 3.30 3.52 -11.09
CA SER A 42 1.96 2.91 -11.21
C SER A 42 1.67 1.83 -10.17
N LYS A 43 2.70 1.25 -9.56
CA LYS A 43 2.54 0.12 -8.64
C LYS A 43 3.53 0.19 -7.48
N MET A 44 3.05 -0.28 -6.32
CA MET A 44 3.83 -0.56 -5.12
C MET A 44 3.51 -1.97 -4.64
N LEU A 45 4.54 -2.72 -4.26
CA LEU A 45 4.39 -4.06 -3.70
C LEU A 45 5.52 -4.35 -2.73
N GLY A 46 5.21 -4.76 -1.52
CA GLY A 46 6.19 -5.19 -0.53
C GLY A 46 5.55 -5.66 0.76
N LEU A 47 6.31 -6.29 1.63
CA LEU A 47 5.85 -6.64 2.97
C LEU A 47 5.94 -5.40 3.88
N ALA A 48 5.02 -5.28 4.83
CA ALA A 48 4.97 -4.16 5.75
C ALA A 48 6.13 -4.17 6.76
N PHE A 49 6.81 -3.04 6.88
CA PHE A 49 7.66 -2.68 8.01
C PHE A 49 7.06 -1.45 8.68
N THR A 50 6.62 -1.58 9.92
CA THR A 50 5.72 -0.63 10.55
C THR A 50 6.42 0.30 11.54
N VAL A 51 5.92 1.53 11.67
CA VAL A 51 6.37 2.53 12.67
C VAL A 51 5.16 3.08 13.39
N ARG A 52 5.14 2.99 14.71
CA ARG A 52 4.06 3.48 15.55
C ARG A 52 4.37 4.83 16.15
N TYR A 53 3.46 5.79 15.95
CA TYR A 53 3.52 7.09 16.58
C TYR A 53 2.45 7.23 17.68
N ILE A 54 2.82 7.95 18.74
CA ILE A 54 1.91 8.45 19.76
C ILE A 54 1.89 10.00 19.73
N PRO A 55 0.99 10.67 20.48
CA PRO A 55 1.09 12.12 20.68
C PRO A 55 2.46 12.52 21.24
N ALA A 56 3.06 13.54 20.64
CA ALA A 56 4.27 14.15 21.21
C ALA A 56 3.94 14.87 22.52
N ARG A 57 4.93 14.90 23.43
CA ARG A 57 4.91 15.71 24.64
C ARG A 57 5.97 16.82 24.51
N GLU A 58 5.53 18.04 24.59
CA GLU A 58 6.38 19.22 24.33
C GLU A 58 7.56 19.34 25.32
N ASP A 59 7.41 18.81 26.56
CA ASP A 59 8.45 18.79 27.58
C ASP A 59 9.51 17.69 27.38
N LEU A 60 9.19 16.63 26.64
CA LEU A 60 10.06 15.48 26.39
C LEU A 60 10.59 15.39 24.95
N ASN A 61 9.77 15.76 23.99
CA ASN A 61 10.05 15.54 22.57
C ASN A 61 10.60 16.80 21.91
N LEU A 62 11.69 17.34 22.48
CA LEU A 62 12.42 18.44 21.89
C LEU A 62 13.14 17.99 20.61
N ILE A 63 13.49 18.94 19.72
CA ILE A 63 14.17 18.64 18.45
C ILE A 63 15.46 17.83 18.64
N ASP A 64 16.10 17.97 19.79
CA ASP A 64 17.33 17.29 20.14
C ASP A 64 17.19 15.76 20.31
N VAL A 65 15.96 15.23 20.44
CA VAL A 65 15.74 13.77 20.46
C VAL A 65 16.28 13.09 19.18
N PHE A 66 16.36 13.81 18.07
CA PHE A 66 16.93 13.29 16.83
C PHE A 66 18.45 13.16 16.80
N LYS A 67 19.15 13.66 17.84
CA LYS A 67 20.59 13.40 18.06
C LYS A 67 20.85 12.00 18.56
N ASP A 68 19.84 11.34 19.15
CA ASP A 68 19.93 9.95 19.55
C ASP A 68 19.89 9.03 18.29
N PRO A 69 20.97 8.27 18.02
CA PRO A 69 21.00 7.34 16.90
C PRO A 69 19.99 6.20 17.07
N ASN A 70 19.53 5.94 18.29
CA ASN A 70 18.55 4.91 18.60
C ASN A 70 17.09 5.42 18.55
N HIS A 71 16.88 6.68 18.16
CA HIS A 71 15.52 7.21 18.01
C HIS A 71 14.71 6.34 17.03
N PRO A 72 13.53 5.81 17.42
CA PRO A 72 12.81 4.79 16.65
C PRO A 72 12.57 5.15 15.16
N GLN A 73 12.25 6.41 14.85
CA GLN A 73 12.11 6.84 13.46
C GLN A 73 13.42 6.70 12.67
N ARG A 74 14.58 7.02 13.28
CA ARG A 74 15.88 6.91 12.61
C ARG A 74 16.26 5.47 12.39
N VAL A 75 16.10 4.66 13.43
CA VAL A 75 16.32 3.21 13.38
C VAL A 75 15.44 2.58 12.30
N ALA A 76 14.15 2.92 12.24
CA ALA A 76 13.25 2.39 11.24
C ALA A 76 13.73 2.67 9.80
N VAL A 77 14.17 3.90 9.52
CA VAL A 77 14.69 4.30 8.21
C VAL A 77 15.95 3.50 7.84
N GLU A 78 16.81 3.22 8.82
CA GLU A 78 18.05 2.46 8.60
C GLU A 78 17.84 0.94 8.56
N GLU A 79 16.81 0.41 9.22
CA GLU A 79 16.59 -1.04 9.34
C GLU A 79 15.53 -1.60 8.40
N CYS A 80 14.67 -0.76 7.79
CA CYS A 80 13.67 -1.25 6.84
C CYS A 80 14.32 -2.14 5.78
N PRO A 81 13.93 -3.41 5.66
CA PRO A 81 14.58 -4.33 4.73
C PRO A 81 14.32 -3.93 3.26
N LYS A 82 15.23 -4.32 2.40
CA LYS A 82 15.03 -4.17 0.95
C LYS A 82 13.71 -4.83 0.50
N ASP A 83 13.01 -4.19 -0.43
CA ASP A 83 11.71 -4.60 -0.98
C ASP A 83 10.54 -4.58 0.03
N TYR A 84 10.76 -4.10 1.28
CA TYR A 84 9.68 -3.86 2.22
C TYR A 84 9.07 -2.46 2.02
N VAL A 85 7.80 -2.32 2.38
CA VAL A 85 7.10 -1.04 2.39
C VAL A 85 7.08 -0.51 3.82
N MET A 86 7.66 0.69 4.02
CA MET A 86 7.55 1.42 5.28
C MET A 86 6.14 1.94 5.47
N VAL A 87 5.49 1.60 6.60
CA VAL A 87 4.13 2.07 6.92
C VAL A 87 4.16 2.82 8.25
N PHE A 88 3.83 4.11 8.20
CA PHE A 88 3.76 4.98 9.39
C PHE A 88 2.31 5.10 9.87
N ASP A 89 2.07 4.79 11.13
CA ASP A 89 0.87 5.15 11.86
C ASP A 89 1.01 6.57 12.43
N SER A 90 0.48 7.55 11.74
CA SER A 90 0.42 8.94 12.22
C SER A 90 -0.94 9.29 12.83
N ARG A 91 -1.69 8.28 13.27
CA ARG A 91 -2.97 8.43 13.96
C ARG A 91 -4.00 9.22 13.14
N LYS A 92 -3.95 9.09 11.80
CA LYS A 92 -4.78 9.84 10.84
C LYS A 92 -4.69 11.36 11.01
N ASN A 93 -3.59 11.87 11.55
CA ASN A 93 -3.42 13.29 11.77
C ASN A 93 -2.35 13.88 10.84
N PRO A 94 -2.75 14.50 9.71
CA PRO A 94 -1.81 15.00 8.71
C PRO A 94 -1.31 16.43 8.99
N ARG A 95 -1.56 16.99 10.17
CA ARG A 95 -1.09 18.34 10.53
C ARG A 95 0.41 18.43 10.79
N ALA A 96 1.08 17.29 10.96
CA ALA A 96 2.53 17.20 11.04
C ALA A 96 3.02 16.10 10.08
N ALA A 97 4.26 16.22 9.63
CA ALA A 97 4.84 15.26 8.71
C ALA A 97 5.27 13.98 9.42
N SER A 98 5.03 12.83 8.80
CA SER A 98 5.59 11.55 9.24
C SER A 98 7.08 11.45 8.90
N ALA A 99 7.46 11.98 7.73
CA ALA A 99 8.82 12.02 7.22
C ALA A 99 9.01 13.20 6.25
N GLY A 100 10.26 13.53 5.94
CA GLY A 100 10.64 14.48 4.91
C GLY A 100 11.52 13.86 3.83
N SER A 101 11.92 14.68 2.84
CA SER A 101 12.66 14.20 1.65
C SER A 101 13.95 13.45 1.99
N ILE A 102 14.71 13.87 3.00
CA ILE A 102 15.95 13.21 3.42
C ILE A 102 15.69 11.75 3.84
N LEU A 103 14.67 11.53 4.68
CA LEU A 103 14.34 10.19 5.16
C LEU A 103 13.80 9.30 4.03
N VAL A 104 12.93 9.84 3.18
CA VAL A 104 12.39 9.10 2.03
C VAL A 104 13.49 8.77 1.02
N THR A 105 14.41 9.70 0.76
CA THR A 105 15.59 9.45 -0.08
C THR A 105 16.45 8.33 0.49
N ARG A 106 16.69 8.34 1.81
CA ARG A 106 17.45 7.27 2.45
C ARG A 106 16.78 5.91 2.30
N MET A 107 15.46 5.83 2.53
CA MET A 107 14.68 4.60 2.31
C MET A 107 14.77 4.13 0.85
N MET A 108 14.67 5.03 -0.12
CA MET A 108 14.84 4.73 -1.55
C MET A 108 16.22 4.14 -1.84
N VAL A 109 17.30 4.77 -1.36
CA VAL A 109 18.67 4.29 -1.56
C VAL A 109 18.91 2.93 -0.92
N ARG A 110 18.26 2.65 0.20
CA ARG A 110 18.29 1.32 0.85
C ARG A 110 17.47 0.26 0.12
N GLY A 111 16.70 0.65 -0.90
CA GLY A 111 15.90 -0.27 -1.70
C GLY A 111 14.54 -0.62 -1.09
N CYS A 112 13.98 0.23 -0.22
CA CYS A 112 12.59 0.04 0.22
C CYS A 112 11.63 0.03 -0.98
N GLY A 113 10.61 -0.83 -0.92
CA GLY A 113 9.61 -1.00 -1.98
C GLY A 113 8.56 0.12 -2.03
N GLY A 114 8.49 0.97 -1.00
CA GLY A 114 7.57 2.11 -0.92
C GLY A 114 7.47 2.69 0.48
N VAL A 115 6.76 3.82 0.59
CA VAL A 115 6.48 4.50 1.86
C VAL A 115 5.03 4.91 1.93
N VAL A 116 4.35 4.54 3.01
CA VAL A 116 2.92 4.82 3.25
C VAL A 116 2.76 5.53 4.59
N THR A 117 1.93 6.55 4.65
CA THR A 117 1.50 7.18 5.89
C THR A 117 0.07 7.68 5.81
N ASP A 118 -0.71 7.53 6.86
CA ASP A 118 -2.01 8.18 7.04
C ASP A 118 -1.88 9.64 7.53
N GLY A 119 -0.65 10.09 7.75
CA GLY A 119 -0.27 11.48 8.03
C GLY A 119 0.18 12.26 6.81
N GLY A 120 1.05 13.25 7.02
CA GLY A 120 1.63 14.09 5.98
C GLY A 120 3.06 13.73 5.61
N PHE A 121 3.54 14.24 4.47
CA PHE A 121 4.96 14.39 4.18
C PHE A 121 5.34 15.87 4.10
N ARG A 122 6.49 16.22 4.65
CA ARG A 122 7.16 17.52 4.33
C ARG A 122 8.03 17.35 3.09
N ASP A 123 8.39 18.46 2.46
CA ASP A 123 9.21 18.45 1.23
C ASP A 123 8.57 17.59 0.13
N SER A 124 7.25 17.60 0.06
CA SER A 124 6.45 16.70 -0.78
C SER A 124 6.73 16.89 -2.28
N HIS A 125 7.07 18.12 -2.71
CA HIS A 125 7.44 18.41 -4.09
C HIS A 125 8.79 17.76 -4.50
N GLU A 126 9.70 17.55 -3.55
CA GLU A 126 10.95 16.82 -3.77
C GLU A 126 10.68 15.32 -3.77
N ILE A 127 9.93 14.81 -2.78
CA ILE A 127 9.57 13.39 -2.67
C ILE A 127 8.85 12.91 -3.94
N LYS A 128 7.97 13.71 -4.51
CA LYS A 128 7.24 13.41 -5.75
C LYS A 128 8.16 13.08 -6.94
N ASN A 129 9.43 13.56 -6.93
CA ASN A 129 10.40 13.32 -7.99
C ASN A 129 11.33 12.13 -7.70
N LEU A 130 11.25 11.52 -6.53
CA LEU A 130 12.03 10.33 -6.17
C LEU A 130 11.48 9.08 -6.88
N ASN A 131 12.37 8.13 -7.18
CA ASN A 131 11.98 6.85 -7.79
C ASN A 131 11.57 5.81 -6.71
N ILE A 132 10.61 6.18 -5.88
CA ILE A 132 10.02 5.32 -4.87
C ILE A 132 8.51 5.62 -4.76
N PRO A 133 7.63 4.60 -4.75
CA PRO A 133 6.20 4.82 -4.53
C PRO A 133 5.96 5.40 -3.13
N THR A 134 5.19 6.49 -3.05
CA THR A 134 4.88 7.14 -1.78
C THR A 134 3.41 7.52 -1.73
N TYR A 135 2.77 7.25 -0.58
CA TYR A 135 1.36 7.52 -0.32
C TYR A 135 1.21 8.30 0.98
N HIS A 136 0.42 9.37 0.96
CA HIS A 136 0.16 10.21 2.11
C HIS A 136 -1.24 10.82 2.07
N ASN A 137 -1.68 11.38 3.19
CA ASN A 137 -2.93 12.12 3.25
C ASN A 137 -2.79 13.48 2.51
N ARG A 138 -1.79 14.28 2.88
CA ARG A 138 -1.52 15.60 2.27
C ARG A 138 -0.10 16.10 2.55
N PRO A 139 0.37 17.14 1.85
CA PRO A 139 1.58 17.87 2.25
C PRO A 139 1.44 18.49 3.64
N SER A 140 2.50 18.45 4.44
CA SER A 140 2.55 19.05 5.78
C SER A 140 3.98 19.45 6.13
N SER A 141 4.24 20.75 6.32
CA SER A 141 5.58 21.29 6.60
C SER A 141 6.06 21.09 8.05
N PRO A 142 5.19 21.15 9.10
CA PRO A 142 5.64 20.94 10.47
C PRO A 142 6.31 19.57 10.66
N THR A 143 7.40 19.53 11.45
CA THR A 143 8.06 18.27 11.80
C THR A 143 7.13 17.35 12.58
N ASN A 144 7.40 16.03 12.56
CA ASN A 144 6.59 15.06 13.31
C ASN A 144 6.44 15.41 14.80
N LEU A 145 7.49 15.89 15.44
CA LEU A 145 7.47 16.26 16.87
C LEU A 145 6.47 17.37 17.23
N THR A 146 5.91 18.06 16.24
CA THR A 146 4.78 18.97 16.48
C THR A 146 3.55 18.21 17.02
N LEU A 147 3.35 16.95 16.63
CA LEU A 147 2.19 16.15 16.99
C LEU A 147 2.49 14.68 17.29
N HIS A 148 3.62 14.16 16.82
CA HIS A 148 3.88 12.73 16.79
C HIS A 148 5.28 12.40 17.34
N GLN A 149 5.35 11.42 18.24
CA GLN A 149 6.57 10.80 18.70
C GLN A 149 6.60 9.33 18.26
N ALA A 150 7.67 8.93 17.59
CA ALA A 150 7.91 7.52 17.27
C ALA A 150 8.29 6.77 18.55
N ILE A 151 7.64 5.65 18.83
CA ILE A 151 7.89 4.85 20.03
C ILE A 151 8.26 3.41 19.75
N ASP A 152 7.71 2.84 18.67
CA ASP A 152 7.94 1.44 18.31
C ASP A 152 8.14 1.28 16.80
N ILE A 153 8.88 0.24 16.46
CA ILE A 153 9.07 -0.21 15.09
C ILE A 153 8.71 -1.68 14.98
N ASN A 154 8.23 -2.07 13.79
CA ASN A 154 7.91 -3.46 13.43
C ASN A 154 6.94 -4.14 14.42
N VAL A 155 5.91 -3.40 14.83
CA VAL A 155 4.78 -3.81 15.68
C VAL A 155 3.46 -3.62 14.94
N PRO A 156 2.35 -4.25 15.37
CA PRO A 156 1.02 -3.95 14.83
C PRO A 156 0.63 -2.49 15.02
N ILE A 157 0.05 -1.88 13.97
CA ILE A 157 -0.37 -0.48 13.93
C ILE A 157 -1.75 -0.32 13.33
N GLY A 158 -2.33 0.89 13.45
CA GLY A 158 -3.49 1.31 12.68
C GLY A 158 -3.08 2.37 11.66
N CYS A 159 -3.29 2.13 10.38
CA CYS A 159 -3.01 3.10 9.33
C CYS A 159 -4.28 3.33 8.50
N GLY A 160 -4.82 4.57 8.49
CA GLY A 160 -6.03 4.91 7.75
C GLY A 160 -7.22 3.99 8.05
N ASP A 161 -7.47 3.67 9.33
CA ASP A 161 -8.50 2.75 9.85
C ASP A 161 -8.28 1.27 9.50
N VAL A 162 -7.11 0.90 8.98
CA VAL A 162 -6.76 -0.49 8.68
C VAL A 162 -5.73 -1.00 9.67
N ALA A 163 -5.96 -2.18 10.23
CA ALA A 163 -4.93 -2.89 10.99
C ALA A 163 -3.82 -3.37 10.05
N VAL A 164 -2.58 -3.01 10.36
CA VAL A 164 -1.39 -3.43 9.59
C VAL A 164 -0.44 -4.16 10.53
N TRP A 165 -0.17 -5.40 10.23
CA TRP A 165 0.79 -6.21 10.96
C TRP A 165 2.11 -6.26 10.20
N PRO A 166 3.25 -6.35 10.91
CA PRO A 166 4.54 -6.65 10.26
C PRO A 166 4.42 -7.86 9.33
N ASN A 167 4.99 -7.74 8.12
CA ASN A 167 4.93 -8.75 7.06
C ASN A 167 3.55 -8.95 6.38
N ASP A 168 2.53 -8.15 6.66
CA ASP A 168 1.38 -8.07 5.78
C ASP A 168 1.81 -7.58 4.40
N LEU A 169 1.13 -8.04 3.33
CA LEU A 169 1.47 -7.58 1.99
C LEU A 169 0.77 -6.24 1.72
N ILE A 170 1.58 -5.25 1.39
CA ILE A 170 1.12 -3.92 1.00
C ILE A 170 1.14 -3.83 -0.52
N VAL A 171 -0.02 -3.52 -1.10
CA VAL A 171 -0.16 -3.29 -2.54
C VAL A 171 -0.75 -1.92 -2.78
N GLY A 172 -0.12 -1.13 -3.64
CA GLY A 172 -0.58 0.21 -3.98
C GLY A 172 -0.64 0.45 -5.48
N ASP A 173 -1.60 1.26 -5.92
CA ASP A 173 -1.70 1.79 -7.27
C ASP A 173 -2.23 3.23 -7.27
N GLN A 174 -2.78 3.71 -8.38
CA GLN A 174 -3.26 5.09 -8.50
C GLN A 174 -4.52 5.38 -7.67
N GLU A 175 -5.26 4.35 -7.24
CA GLU A 175 -6.44 4.52 -6.39
C GLU A 175 -6.07 4.63 -4.90
N GLY A 176 -5.00 3.95 -4.47
CA GLY A 176 -4.57 3.95 -3.07
C GLY A 176 -3.83 2.68 -2.69
N VAL A 177 -3.97 2.28 -1.44
CA VAL A 177 -3.22 1.15 -0.85
C VAL A 177 -4.15 0.16 -0.17
N VAL A 178 -3.96 -1.12 -0.46
CA VAL A 178 -4.64 -2.24 0.21
C VAL A 178 -3.63 -3.07 1.02
N VAL A 179 -4.08 -3.53 2.18
CA VAL A 179 -3.35 -4.42 3.08
C VAL A 179 -3.89 -5.84 2.93
N VAL A 180 -3.04 -6.77 2.58
CA VAL A 180 -3.39 -8.20 2.50
C VAL A 180 -2.74 -8.92 3.69
N PRO A 181 -3.52 -9.40 4.67
CA PRO A 181 -2.98 -10.12 5.82
C PRO A 181 -2.10 -11.30 5.39
N ASN A 182 -0.95 -11.44 6.04
CA ASN A 182 0.09 -12.40 5.65
C ASN A 182 -0.43 -13.84 5.49
N ASN A 183 -1.28 -14.27 6.42
CA ASN A 183 -1.84 -15.62 6.45
C ASN A 183 -2.75 -15.97 5.26
N VAL A 184 -3.30 -14.98 4.55
CA VAL A 184 -4.22 -15.21 3.42
C VAL A 184 -3.60 -14.90 2.05
N ILE A 185 -2.37 -14.35 1.98
CA ILE A 185 -1.70 -13.97 0.73
C ILE A 185 -1.75 -15.10 -0.31
N LYS A 186 -1.34 -16.31 0.08
CA LYS A 186 -1.29 -17.46 -0.82
C LYS A 186 -2.69 -17.96 -1.18
N GLU A 187 -3.61 -17.91 -0.24
CA GLU A 187 -4.97 -18.39 -0.43
C GLU A 187 -5.72 -17.56 -1.46
N ILE A 188 -5.76 -16.23 -1.28
CA ILE A 188 -6.52 -15.36 -2.17
C ILE A 188 -5.81 -15.11 -3.52
N SER A 189 -4.51 -15.44 -3.65
CA SER A 189 -3.76 -15.21 -4.90
C SER A 189 -4.41 -15.91 -6.11
N LYS A 190 -5.03 -17.08 -5.92
CA LYS A 190 -5.75 -17.78 -6.99
C LYS A 190 -6.97 -17.00 -7.48
N GLU A 191 -7.75 -16.47 -6.53
CA GLU A 191 -8.92 -15.65 -6.83
C GLU A 191 -8.52 -14.34 -7.49
N VAL A 192 -7.49 -13.66 -6.97
CA VAL A 192 -6.93 -12.44 -7.54
C VAL A 192 -6.48 -12.66 -8.98
N LYS A 193 -5.74 -13.76 -9.24
CA LYS A 193 -5.30 -14.13 -10.60
C LYS A 193 -6.48 -14.33 -11.54
N PHE A 194 -7.47 -15.12 -11.10
CA PHE A 194 -8.66 -15.40 -11.90
C PHE A 194 -9.43 -14.11 -12.21
N MET A 195 -9.72 -13.29 -11.20
CA MET A 195 -10.45 -12.04 -11.37
C MET A 195 -9.73 -11.08 -12.32
N THR A 196 -8.40 -10.91 -12.17
CA THR A 196 -7.63 -10.05 -13.06
C THR A 196 -7.75 -10.47 -14.52
N ILE A 197 -7.61 -11.76 -14.80
CA ILE A 197 -7.74 -12.29 -16.19
C ILE A 197 -9.18 -12.14 -16.69
N TYR A 198 -10.15 -12.40 -15.83
CA TYR A 198 -11.55 -12.31 -16.19
C TYR A 198 -11.99 -10.87 -16.48
N GLU A 199 -11.57 -9.91 -15.66
CA GLU A 199 -11.84 -8.48 -15.84
C GLU A 199 -11.24 -7.97 -17.16
N ASP A 200 -10.05 -8.39 -17.54
CA ASP A 200 -9.45 -8.10 -18.84
C ASP A 200 -10.30 -8.61 -20.02
N TYR A 201 -10.83 -9.82 -19.89
CA TYR A 201 -11.74 -10.38 -20.89
C TYR A 201 -13.04 -9.58 -21.00
N VAL A 202 -13.64 -9.27 -19.85
CA VAL A 202 -14.90 -8.48 -19.79
C VAL A 202 -14.70 -7.11 -20.41
N LEU A 203 -13.62 -6.40 -20.05
CA LEU A 203 -13.33 -5.08 -20.62
C LEU A 203 -13.17 -5.11 -22.14
N LYS A 204 -12.51 -6.14 -22.70
CA LYS A 204 -12.40 -6.32 -24.16
C LYS A 204 -13.75 -6.52 -24.83
N LYS A 205 -14.68 -7.22 -24.16
CA LYS A 205 -16.05 -7.46 -24.68
C LYS A 205 -16.90 -6.18 -24.60
N VAL A 206 -16.88 -5.51 -23.46
CA VAL A 206 -17.63 -4.27 -23.22
C VAL A 206 -17.17 -3.16 -24.17
N ASN A 207 -15.87 -3.01 -24.39
CA ASN A 207 -15.32 -2.06 -25.36
C ASN A 207 -15.77 -2.33 -26.82
N LYS A 208 -16.22 -3.55 -27.12
CA LYS A 208 -16.81 -3.93 -28.41
C LYS A 208 -18.35 -3.85 -28.42
N GLY A 209 -18.95 -3.26 -27.37
CA GLY A 209 -20.39 -3.05 -27.26
C GLY A 209 -21.17 -4.19 -26.63
N SER A 210 -20.53 -5.20 -26.04
CA SER A 210 -21.25 -6.28 -25.34
C SER A 210 -21.94 -5.74 -24.07
N SER A 211 -23.17 -6.25 -23.80
CA SER A 211 -23.87 -5.99 -22.55
C SER A 211 -23.13 -6.63 -21.37
N ILE A 212 -23.17 -5.98 -20.21
CA ILE A 212 -22.67 -6.55 -18.95
C ILE A 212 -23.61 -7.62 -18.35
N LYS A 213 -24.89 -7.66 -18.80
CA LYS A 213 -25.87 -8.62 -18.27
C LYS A 213 -25.47 -10.06 -18.62
N GLY A 214 -25.29 -10.89 -17.57
CA GLY A 214 -24.85 -12.27 -17.71
C GLY A 214 -23.33 -12.41 -17.99
N LEU A 215 -22.66 -11.33 -18.37
CA LEU A 215 -21.22 -11.25 -18.56
C LEU A 215 -20.49 -10.83 -17.27
N TYR A 216 -21.03 -9.87 -16.49
CA TYR A 216 -20.41 -9.40 -15.27
C TYR A 216 -21.47 -9.06 -14.22
N PRO A 217 -21.67 -9.92 -13.21
CA PRO A 217 -20.99 -11.21 -12.99
C PRO A 217 -21.32 -12.28 -14.05
N LEU A 218 -20.45 -13.30 -14.16
CA LEU A 218 -20.57 -14.39 -15.12
C LEU A 218 -21.69 -15.34 -14.69
N THR A 219 -22.88 -15.17 -15.26
CA THR A 219 -24.07 -15.99 -14.96
C THR A 219 -24.67 -16.66 -16.21
N ASN A 220 -24.20 -16.29 -17.40
CA ASN A 220 -24.62 -16.87 -18.68
C ASN A 220 -23.66 -17.98 -19.09
N GLU A 221 -24.15 -19.20 -19.32
CA GLU A 221 -23.33 -20.36 -19.67
C GLU A 221 -22.62 -20.20 -21.03
N ASP A 222 -23.26 -19.56 -22.02
CA ASP A 222 -22.61 -19.30 -23.31
C ASP A 222 -21.40 -18.34 -23.16
N GLU A 223 -21.52 -17.32 -22.30
CA GLU A 223 -20.42 -16.41 -22.03
C GLU A 223 -19.30 -17.10 -21.23
N LYS A 224 -19.64 -18.04 -20.37
CA LYS A 224 -18.67 -18.87 -19.64
C LYS A 224 -17.86 -19.73 -20.61
N ASN A 225 -18.52 -20.43 -21.52
CA ASN A 225 -17.87 -21.25 -22.54
C ASN A 225 -16.96 -20.39 -23.46
N LYS A 226 -17.40 -19.19 -23.83
CA LYS A 226 -16.58 -18.24 -24.60
C LYS A 226 -15.36 -17.75 -23.83
N PHE A 227 -15.49 -17.51 -22.54
CA PHE A 227 -14.36 -17.14 -21.67
C PHE A 227 -13.35 -18.26 -21.57
N GLU A 228 -13.80 -19.49 -21.32
CA GLU A 228 -12.92 -20.68 -21.24
C GLU A 228 -12.16 -20.92 -22.54
N ALA A 229 -12.86 -20.81 -23.68
CA ALA A 229 -12.25 -20.92 -25.01
C ALA A 229 -11.26 -19.76 -25.30
N TRP A 230 -11.49 -18.58 -24.76
CA TRP A 230 -10.56 -17.46 -24.87
C TRP A 230 -9.33 -17.68 -23.96
N LEU A 231 -9.53 -18.15 -22.72
CA LEU A 231 -8.47 -18.41 -21.76
C LEU A 231 -7.50 -19.48 -22.26
N SER A 232 -8.01 -20.55 -22.89
CA SER A 232 -7.17 -21.62 -23.46
C SER A 232 -6.23 -21.16 -24.58
N LYS A 233 -6.55 -20.02 -25.24
CA LYS A 233 -5.71 -19.42 -26.29
C LYS A 233 -4.65 -18.45 -25.74
N GLN A 234 -4.67 -18.15 -24.41
CA GLN A 234 -3.70 -17.28 -23.75
C GLN A 234 -2.60 -18.09 -23.02
N SER A 235 -2.80 -19.39 -22.87
CA SER A 235 -1.82 -20.36 -22.32
C SER A 235 -0.88 -20.81 -23.41
#